data_329f9cc3b5d8759cdf64e602452cde58
#
_entry.id   329f9cc3b5d8759cdf64e602452cde58
#
_cell.length_a   1.000
_cell.length_b   1.000
_cell.length_c   1.000
_cell.angle_alpha   90.00
_cell.angle_beta   90.00
_cell.angle_gamma   90.00
#
_symmetry.space_group_name_H-M   'P 1'
#
loop_
_entity.id
_entity.type
_entity.pdbx_description
1 polymer ?
#
loop_
_entity_poly.entity_id
_entity_poly.type
_entity_poly.pdbx_seq_one_letter_code
_entity_poly.pdbx_strand_id
1 'polypeptide(L)'
;METIKNKGYVEKLYVLLGASIFIHYALLVLVSLAILTEIFVSGEYKKILKNKSLMIVEAVLGFSIIMSIIYKNYYGLMAVPILLCLMVGRYYTLIIDDNFKKNNLELIAKFSAVAFFISIVEYFVTKSRAGYFAYLNPNYLGSIMMLAAIINLYFFFEKKSKVNFAIFILNIVTLLLSGSRTALAAVVAGILVLFYFYLKKKYFIGCICLFIGYIAGVYFGRVPFLRLDSLGEYFKLRKDIIKIALGIFKKTNLLYGHGNFYYYKYTNYVYPHSHNVLMESLLSYGLLGTAALSGVFLKYLYEVMKGNKRNTLKIALLIGTVVHNSADFTIFWIQTVLLFILAFSYNEDRRVN
;
A
#
# COMPACT_ATOMS: atom_id res chain seq x y z
N MET A 1 14.97 -15.06 27.91
CA MET A 1 13.78 -14.57 27.14
C MET A 1 12.86 -13.92 28.17
N GLU A 2 12.97 -12.61 28.39
CA GLU A 2 12.00 -11.90 29.22
C GLU A 2 10.66 -11.93 28.52
N THR A 3 9.73 -12.63 29.10
CA THR A 3 8.32 -12.70 28.64
C THR A 3 7.76 -11.28 28.73
N ILE A 4 7.31 -10.73 27.60
CA ILE A 4 6.63 -9.43 27.56
C ILE A 4 5.44 -9.55 28.51
N LYS A 5 5.47 -8.81 29.62
CA LYS A 5 4.44 -8.83 30.68
C LYS A 5 3.00 -8.59 30.16
N ASN A 6 2.84 -8.11 28.90
CA ASN A 6 1.55 -7.70 28.33
C ASN A 6 1.33 -8.16 26.88
N LYS A 7 1.81 -9.37 26.48
CA LYS A 7 1.64 -9.86 25.10
C LYS A 7 0.19 -9.78 24.60
N GLY A 8 -0.76 -10.23 25.41
CA GLY A 8 -2.18 -10.20 25.06
C GLY A 8 -2.76 -8.79 24.89
N TYR A 9 -2.21 -7.79 25.58
CA TYR A 9 -2.58 -6.40 25.37
C TYR A 9 -2.08 -5.87 24.02
N VAL A 10 -0.82 -6.17 23.70
CA VAL A 10 -0.22 -5.79 22.40
C VAL A 10 -0.98 -6.44 21.23
N GLU A 11 -1.35 -7.71 21.35
CA GLU A 11 -2.17 -8.40 20.35
C GLU A 11 -3.52 -7.70 20.13
N LYS A 12 -4.21 -7.29 21.19
CA LYS A 12 -5.46 -6.52 21.09
C LYS A 12 -5.26 -5.17 20.39
N LEU A 13 -4.16 -4.48 20.67
CA LEU A 13 -3.83 -3.23 19.97
C LEU A 13 -3.65 -3.45 18.47
N TYR A 14 -3.04 -4.56 18.04
CA TYR A 14 -2.90 -4.86 16.61
C TYR A 14 -4.20 -5.30 15.93
N VAL A 15 -5.12 -5.94 16.65
CA VAL A 15 -6.48 -6.15 16.13
C VAL A 15 -7.18 -4.82 15.91
N LEU A 16 -7.11 -3.92 16.89
CA LEU A 16 -7.71 -2.59 16.82
C LEU A 16 -7.05 -1.74 15.72
N LEU A 17 -5.71 -1.83 15.57
CA LEU A 17 -4.98 -1.19 14.48
C LEU A 17 -5.51 -1.65 13.12
N GLY A 18 -5.66 -2.96 12.93
CA GLY A 18 -6.18 -3.53 11.70
C GLY A 18 -7.60 -3.09 11.37
N ALA A 19 -8.49 -3.02 12.36
CA ALA A 19 -9.84 -2.51 12.18
C ALA A 19 -9.84 -1.01 11.82
N SER A 20 -9.00 -0.22 12.50
CA SER A 20 -8.92 1.24 12.31
C SER A 20 -8.48 1.65 10.90
N ILE A 21 -7.73 0.78 10.19
CA ILE A 21 -7.35 0.99 8.77
C ILE A 21 -8.59 1.25 7.90
N PHE A 22 -9.69 0.56 8.19
CA PHE A 22 -10.91 0.62 7.38
C PHE A 22 -12.01 1.51 7.95
N ILE A 23 -11.82 2.03 9.16
CA ILE A 23 -12.80 2.90 9.81
C ILE A 23 -12.49 4.36 9.54
N HIS A 24 -11.32 4.85 9.97
CA HIS A 24 -10.94 6.25 9.82
C HIS A 24 -9.44 6.46 10.11
N TYR A 25 -8.78 7.31 9.32
CA TYR A 25 -7.34 7.60 9.49
C TYR A 25 -7.00 8.16 10.89
N ALA A 26 -7.87 8.98 11.50
CA ALA A 26 -7.62 9.53 12.83
C ALA A 26 -7.62 8.46 13.93
N LEU A 27 -8.51 7.47 13.85
CA LEU A 27 -8.51 6.33 14.77
C LEU A 27 -7.22 5.50 14.60
N LEU A 28 -6.78 5.30 13.36
CA LEU A 28 -5.51 4.63 13.07
C LEU A 28 -4.32 5.34 13.73
N VAL A 29 -4.27 6.67 13.64
CA VAL A 29 -3.24 7.48 14.29
C VAL A 29 -3.26 7.27 15.81
N LEU A 30 -4.42 7.35 16.45
CA LEU A 30 -4.56 7.15 17.89
C LEU A 30 -4.07 5.77 18.34
N VAL A 31 -4.47 4.71 17.63
CA VAL A 31 -4.03 3.34 17.96
C VAL A 31 -2.53 3.17 17.69
N SER A 32 -2.01 3.77 16.62
CA SER A 32 -0.56 3.76 16.34
C SER A 32 0.23 4.46 17.44
N LEU A 33 -0.26 5.58 17.97
CA LEU A 33 0.36 6.27 19.10
C LEU A 33 0.35 5.41 20.37
N ALA A 34 -0.72 4.67 20.65
CA ALA A 34 -0.77 3.75 21.77
C ALA A 34 0.28 2.62 21.65
N ILE A 35 0.45 2.07 20.43
CA ILE A 35 1.49 1.05 20.18
C ILE A 35 2.89 1.68 20.31
N LEU A 36 3.11 2.89 19.81
CA LEU A 36 4.39 3.59 19.95
C LEU A 36 4.72 3.84 21.42
N THR A 37 3.74 4.25 22.23
CA THR A 37 3.91 4.41 23.67
C THR A 37 4.38 3.09 24.30
N GLU A 38 3.76 1.96 23.95
CA GLU A 38 4.18 0.63 24.42
C GLU A 38 5.61 0.29 24.01
N ILE A 39 5.99 0.57 22.76
CA ILE A 39 7.36 0.36 22.24
C ILE A 39 8.39 1.12 23.07
N PHE A 40 8.12 2.39 23.43
CA PHE A 40 9.03 3.21 24.20
C PHE A 40 9.07 2.80 25.68
N VAL A 41 7.91 2.54 26.30
CA VAL A 41 7.80 2.15 27.70
C VAL A 41 8.45 0.77 27.96
N SER A 42 8.26 -0.19 27.03
CA SER A 42 8.89 -1.51 27.12
C SER A 42 10.39 -1.53 26.78
N GLY A 43 10.93 -0.45 26.21
CA GLY A 43 12.32 -0.38 25.75
C GLY A 43 12.63 -1.17 24.46
N GLU A 44 11.60 -1.73 23.81
CA GLU A 44 11.75 -2.58 22.61
C GLU A 44 12.26 -1.80 21.38
N TYR A 45 12.20 -0.45 21.38
CA TYR A 45 12.77 0.39 20.33
C TYR A 45 14.24 0.06 20.05
N LYS A 46 15.03 -0.36 21.05
CA LYS A 46 16.44 -0.77 20.90
C LYS A 46 16.61 -1.98 19.98
N LYS A 47 15.64 -2.92 19.97
CA LYS A 47 15.65 -4.10 19.10
C LYS A 47 15.17 -3.76 17.68
N ILE A 48 14.18 -2.87 17.59
CA ILE A 48 13.62 -2.41 16.31
C ILE A 48 14.72 -1.77 15.46
N LEU A 49 15.52 -0.89 16.04
CA LEU A 49 16.57 -0.12 15.36
C LEU A 49 17.79 -0.98 14.91
N LYS A 50 17.88 -2.26 15.29
CA LYS A 50 19.00 -3.15 14.85
C LYS A 50 18.86 -3.70 13.43
N ASN A 51 17.73 -3.52 12.75
CA ASN A 51 17.53 -4.06 11.41
C ASN A 51 18.21 -3.19 10.34
N LYS A 52 19.24 -3.73 9.67
CA LYS A 52 20.02 -2.98 8.67
C LYS A 52 19.19 -2.40 7.51
N SER A 53 18.23 -3.18 6.98
CA SER A 53 17.37 -2.68 5.88
C SER A 53 16.44 -1.57 6.35
N LEU A 54 15.88 -1.69 7.54
CA LEU A 54 15.06 -0.65 8.15
C LEU A 54 15.89 0.60 8.44
N MET A 55 17.11 0.43 8.98
CA MET A 55 18.02 1.55 9.23
C MET A 55 18.34 2.35 7.96
N ILE A 56 18.50 1.68 6.80
CA ILE A 56 18.71 2.37 5.53
C ILE A 56 17.47 3.20 5.16
N VAL A 57 16.28 2.62 5.27
CA VAL A 57 15.02 3.33 4.96
C VAL A 57 14.83 4.52 5.90
N GLU A 58 15.04 4.30 7.20
CA GLU A 58 14.95 5.37 8.22
C GLU A 58 15.98 6.47 8.00
N ALA A 59 17.21 6.12 7.62
CA ALA A 59 18.27 7.09 7.33
C ALA A 59 17.91 7.93 6.09
N VAL A 60 17.41 7.33 5.02
CA VAL A 60 16.97 8.06 3.81
C VAL A 60 15.79 8.98 4.13
N LEU A 61 14.77 8.49 4.85
CA LEU A 61 13.62 9.31 5.23
C LEU A 61 14.02 10.42 6.23
N GLY A 62 14.84 10.11 7.22
CA GLY A 62 15.36 11.08 8.17
C GLY A 62 16.18 12.18 7.49
N PHE A 63 17.08 11.79 6.57
CA PHE A 63 17.84 12.74 5.76
C PHE A 63 16.92 13.61 4.88
N SER A 64 15.88 13.02 4.30
CA SER A 64 14.91 13.77 3.50
C SER A 64 14.13 14.81 4.32
N ILE A 65 13.91 14.58 5.62
CA ILE A 65 13.31 15.56 6.53
C ILE A 65 14.26 16.74 6.71
N ILE A 66 15.57 16.48 6.90
CA ILE A 66 16.58 17.54 6.99
C ILE A 66 16.61 18.37 5.71
N MET A 67 16.62 17.72 4.54
CA MET A 67 16.56 18.40 3.25
C MET A 67 15.26 19.21 3.09
N SER A 68 14.13 18.70 3.57
CA SER A 68 12.87 19.43 3.58
C SER A 68 12.94 20.73 4.36
N ILE A 69 13.61 20.74 5.50
CA ILE A 69 13.83 21.94 6.32
C ILE A 69 14.73 22.93 5.57
N ILE A 70 15.87 22.46 5.03
CA ILE A 70 16.84 23.29 4.27
C ILE A 70 16.15 24.00 3.10
N TYR A 71 15.33 23.25 2.35
CA TYR A 71 14.58 23.80 1.21
C TYR A 71 13.25 24.46 1.60
N LYS A 72 12.98 24.67 2.90
CA LYS A 72 11.73 25.24 3.42
C LYS A 72 10.48 24.51 2.90
N ASN A 73 10.61 23.20 2.67
CA ASN A 73 9.52 22.32 2.22
C ASN A 73 8.88 21.64 3.43
N TYR A 74 8.09 22.37 4.19
CA TYR A 74 7.49 21.84 5.43
C TYR A 74 6.54 20.66 5.22
N TYR A 75 6.00 20.46 4.02
CA TYR A 75 5.23 19.25 3.67
C TYR A 75 6.08 17.97 3.75
N GLY A 76 7.38 18.08 3.64
CA GLY A 76 8.29 16.95 3.83
C GLY A 76 8.24 16.34 5.23
N LEU A 77 7.75 17.06 6.23
CA LEU A 77 7.52 16.54 7.58
C LEU A 77 6.45 15.43 7.61
N MET A 78 5.63 15.29 6.57
CA MET A 78 4.73 14.14 6.41
C MET A 78 5.46 12.79 6.28
N ALA A 79 6.79 12.77 6.12
CA ALA A 79 7.58 11.56 6.24
C ALA A 79 7.65 11.03 7.69
N VAL A 80 7.46 11.89 8.71
CA VAL A 80 7.51 11.47 10.12
C VAL A 80 6.46 10.41 10.45
N PRO A 81 5.16 10.55 10.10
CA PRO A 81 4.18 9.49 10.29
C PRO A 81 4.58 8.17 9.63
N ILE A 82 5.25 8.19 8.48
CA ILE A 82 5.71 6.97 7.81
C ILE A 82 6.83 6.28 8.59
N LEU A 83 7.79 7.04 9.11
CA LEU A 83 8.82 6.48 10.01
C LEU A 83 8.18 5.79 11.22
N LEU A 84 7.19 6.42 11.83
CA LEU A 84 6.47 5.85 12.97
C LEU A 84 5.69 4.58 12.57
N CYS A 85 5.08 4.56 11.40
CA CYS A 85 4.44 3.35 10.85
C CYS A 85 5.44 2.19 10.64
N LEU A 86 6.66 2.48 10.19
CA LEU A 86 7.72 1.47 10.05
C LEU A 86 8.11 0.88 11.42
N MET A 87 8.22 1.71 12.47
CA MET A 87 8.46 1.23 13.83
C MET A 87 7.33 0.33 14.33
N VAL A 88 6.07 0.74 14.17
CA VAL A 88 4.88 -0.06 14.52
C VAL A 88 4.89 -1.40 13.77
N GLY A 89 5.13 -1.39 12.48
CA GLY A 89 5.17 -2.62 11.68
C GLY A 89 6.34 -3.55 12.05
N ARG A 90 7.49 -2.99 12.37
CA ARG A 90 8.65 -3.77 12.82
C ARG A 90 8.41 -4.41 14.18
N TYR A 91 7.79 -3.68 15.09
CA TYR A 91 7.41 -4.21 16.40
C TYR A 91 6.46 -5.39 16.26
N TYR A 92 5.44 -5.30 15.39
CA TYR A 92 4.57 -6.40 15.02
C TYR A 92 5.35 -7.64 14.57
N THR A 93 6.31 -7.43 13.68
CA THR A 93 7.13 -8.52 13.14
C THR A 93 7.96 -9.24 14.19
N LEU A 94 8.50 -8.49 15.18
CA LEU A 94 9.39 -9.02 16.22
C LEU A 94 8.66 -9.70 17.36
N ILE A 95 7.51 -9.18 17.77
CA ILE A 95 6.87 -9.56 19.03
C ILE A 95 5.72 -10.54 18.83
N ILE A 96 5.03 -10.42 17.72
CA ILE A 96 3.83 -11.22 17.45
C ILE A 96 4.23 -12.54 16.78
N ASP A 97 3.66 -13.65 17.29
CA ASP A 97 3.89 -14.97 16.69
C ASP A 97 3.17 -15.16 15.35
N ASP A 98 3.64 -16.11 14.55
CA ASP A 98 3.15 -16.32 13.20
C ASP A 98 1.69 -16.82 13.16
N ASN A 99 1.23 -17.58 14.17
CA ASN A 99 -0.17 -18.03 14.25
C ASN A 99 -1.11 -16.85 14.47
N PHE A 100 -0.75 -15.94 15.38
CA PHE A 100 -1.53 -14.72 15.58
C PHE A 100 -1.50 -13.85 14.32
N LYS A 101 -0.34 -13.65 13.69
CA LYS A 101 -0.22 -12.86 12.42
C LYS A 101 -1.18 -13.38 11.35
N LYS A 102 -1.27 -14.72 11.20
CA LYS A 102 -2.17 -15.36 10.23
C LYS A 102 -3.63 -15.05 10.52
N ASN A 103 -4.06 -15.28 11.76
CA ASN A 103 -5.45 -15.08 12.17
C ASN A 103 -5.82 -13.58 12.15
N ASN A 104 -4.91 -12.73 12.61
CA ASN A 104 -5.09 -11.29 12.62
C ASN A 104 -5.18 -10.73 11.18
N LEU A 105 -4.33 -11.19 10.24
CA LEU A 105 -4.40 -10.74 8.85
C LEU A 105 -5.74 -11.11 8.19
N GLU A 106 -6.25 -12.32 8.46
CA GLU A 106 -7.57 -12.71 7.97
C GLU A 106 -8.68 -11.85 8.59
N LEU A 107 -8.58 -11.56 9.89
CA LEU A 107 -9.52 -10.69 10.58
C LEU A 107 -9.47 -9.26 10.04
N ILE A 108 -8.27 -8.72 9.86
CA ILE A 108 -8.04 -7.41 9.20
C ILE A 108 -8.71 -7.38 7.83
N ALA A 109 -8.49 -8.42 7.02
CA ALA A 109 -9.12 -8.51 5.71
C ALA A 109 -10.66 -8.52 5.79
N LYS A 110 -11.24 -9.16 6.81
CA LYS A 110 -12.69 -9.14 7.05
C LYS A 110 -13.20 -7.76 7.48
N PHE A 111 -12.44 -7.02 8.27
CA PHE A 111 -12.80 -5.64 8.64
C PHE A 111 -12.90 -4.70 7.42
N SER A 112 -12.31 -5.04 6.29
CA SER A 112 -12.43 -4.25 5.06
C SER A 112 -13.89 -4.10 4.58
N ALA A 113 -14.80 -4.99 4.99
CA ALA A 113 -16.23 -4.84 4.73
C ALA A 113 -16.81 -3.52 5.30
N VAL A 114 -16.24 -2.99 6.39
CA VAL A 114 -16.68 -1.71 6.97
C VAL A 114 -16.48 -0.56 5.98
N ALA A 115 -15.38 -0.57 5.23
CA ALA A 115 -15.10 0.45 4.23
C ALA A 115 -16.17 0.48 3.11
N PHE A 116 -16.79 -0.66 2.78
CA PHE A 116 -17.89 -0.71 1.83
C PHE A 116 -19.10 0.09 2.32
N PHE A 117 -19.50 -0.09 3.58
CA PHE A 117 -20.65 0.63 4.13
C PHE A 117 -20.38 2.13 4.23
N ILE A 118 -19.19 2.53 4.67
CA ILE A 118 -18.79 3.95 4.71
C ILE A 118 -18.83 4.54 3.29
N SER A 119 -18.26 3.84 2.31
CA SER A 119 -18.17 4.31 0.92
C SER A 119 -19.53 4.39 0.23
N ILE A 120 -20.44 3.48 0.51
CA ILE A 120 -21.81 3.54 -0.01
C ILE A 120 -22.54 4.77 0.53
N VAL A 121 -22.49 5.00 1.86
CA VAL A 121 -23.10 6.18 2.46
C VAL A 121 -22.53 7.46 1.86
N GLU A 122 -21.19 7.55 1.77
CA GLU A 122 -20.52 8.69 1.17
C GLU A 122 -20.97 8.93 -0.28
N TYR A 123 -20.98 7.87 -1.11
CA TYR A 123 -21.40 7.97 -2.52
C TYR A 123 -22.84 8.48 -2.67
N PHE A 124 -23.78 7.98 -1.85
CA PHE A 124 -25.17 8.43 -1.90
C PHE A 124 -25.37 9.87 -1.40
N VAL A 125 -24.57 10.29 -0.41
CA VAL A 125 -24.61 11.65 0.12
C VAL A 125 -23.98 12.66 -0.83
N THR A 126 -22.80 12.33 -1.36
CA THR A 126 -22.01 13.29 -2.16
C THR A 126 -22.29 13.21 -3.66
N LYS A 127 -22.91 12.12 -4.14
CA LYS A 127 -23.09 11.79 -5.57
C LYS A 127 -21.79 11.84 -6.36
N SER A 128 -20.65 11.58 -5.68
CA SER A 128 -19.31 11.65 -6.22
C SER A 128 -18.49 10.41 -5.84
N ARG A 129 -17.23 10.37 -6.23
CA ARG A 129 -16.30 9.31 -5.85
C ARG A 129 -16.20 9.19 -4.33
N ALA A 130 -16.28 7.95 -3.80
CA ALA A 130 -16.06 7.69 -2.39
C ALA A 130 -14.56 7.74 -2.02
N GLY A 131 -14.26 8.11 -0.78
CA GLY A 131 -12.91 8.08 -0.20
C GLY A 131 -12.47 9.39 0.46
N TYR A 132 -13.32 10.41 0.51
CA TYR A 132 -12.97 11.67 1.19
C TYR A 132 -13.29 11.63 2.69
N PHE A 133 -14.33 10.91 3.12
CA PHE A 133 -14.77 10.92 4.52
C PHE A 133 -13.74 10.29 5.47
N ALA A 134 -13.31 9.09 5.17
CA ALA A 134 -12.45 8.30 6.07
C ALA A 134 -11.00 8.12 5.57
N TYR A 135 -10.72 8.48 4.31
CA TYR A 135 -9.44 8.19 3.65
C TYR A 135 -8.79 9.41 3.01
N LEU A 136 -9.40 10.59 3.12
CA LEU A 136 -8.97 11.89 2.58
C LEU A 136 -8.86 11.95 1.04
N ASN A 137 -8.82 10.82 0.34
CA ASN A 137 -8.69 10.80 -1.12
C ASN A 137 -9.19 9.46 -1.69
N PRO A 138 -10.00 9.48 -2.77
CA PRO A 138 -10.47 8.27 -3.43
C PRO A 138 -9.35 7.32 -3.91
N ASN A 139 -8.19 7.82 -4.28
CA ASN A 139 -7.07 6.96 -4.68
C ASN A 139 -6.45 6.21 -3.47
N TYR A 140 -6.47 6.82 -2.28
CA TYR A 140 -6.05 6.15 -1.05
C TYR A 140 -7.03 5.03 -0.68
N LEU A 141 -8.34 5.29 -0.73
CA LEU A 141 -9.34 4.23 -0.60
C LEU A 141 -9.12 3.12 -1.62
N GLY A 142 -8.91 3.47 -2.90
CA GLY A 142 -8.65 2.50 -3.96
C GLY A 142 -7.44 1.62 -3.65
N SER A 143 -6.32 2.18 -3.17
CA SER A 143 -5.12 1.40 -2.83
C SER A 143 -5.33 0.45 -1.65
N ILE A 144 -6.07 0.89 -0.63
CA ILE A 144 -6.40 0.05 0.53
C ILE A 144 -7.33 -1.10 0.10
N MET A 145 -8.34 -0.81 -0.72
CA MET A 145 -9.27 -1.84 -1.22
C MET A 145 -8.60 -2.83 -2.17
N MET A 146 -7.64 -2.38 -2.98
CA MET A 146 -6.79 -3.26 -3.80
C MET A 146 -6.07 -4.29 -2.91
N LEU A 147 -5.38 -3.85 -1.88
CA LEU A 147 -4.67 -4.74 -0.95
C LEU A 147 -5.65 -5.69 -0.24
N ALA A 148 -6.75 -5.17 0.30
CA ALA A 148 -7.76 -5.95 1.00
C ALA A 148 -8.43 -6.99 0.10
N ALA A 149 -8.71 -6.66 -1.17
CA ALA A 149 -9.27 -7.59 -2.15
C ALA A 149 -8.30 -8.74 -2.43
N ILE A 150 -7.01 -8.46 -2.66
CA ILE A 150 -5.99 -9.49 -2.88
C ILE A 150 -5.89 -10.41 -1.65
N ILE A 151 -5.89 -9.86 -0.43
CA ILE A 151 -5.80 -10.64 0.82
C ILE A 151 -7.04 -11.52 1.00
N ASN A 152 -8.24 -11.00 0.78
CA ASN A 152 -9.47 -11.78 0.91
C ASN A 152 -9.55 -12.90 -0.15
N LEU A 153 -9.16 -12.63 -1.39
CA LEU A 153 -9.13 -13.64 -2.43
C LEU A 153 -8.09 -14.74 -2.13
N TYR A 154 -6.94 -14.37 -1.56
CA TYR A 154 -5.94 -15.33 -1.09
C TYR A 154 -6.53 -16.25 -0.01
N PHE A 155 -7.18 -15.73 1.03
CA PHE A 155 -7.80 -16.55 2.08
C PHE A 155 -8.98 -17.37 1.56
N PHE A 156 -9.70 -16.90 0.54
CA PHE A 156 -10.70 -17.72 -0.15
C PHE A 156 -10.04 -18.97 -0.76
N PHE A 157 -8.93 -18.83 -1.45
CA PHE A 157 -8.24 -19.99 -2.04
C PHE A 157 -7.64 -20.91 -0.97
N GLU A 158 -7.04 -20.35 0.07
CA GLU A 158 -6.40 -21.13 1.14
C GLU A 158 -7.39 -21.90 2.01
N LYS A 159 -8.49 -21.28 2.42
CA LYS A 159 -9.44 -21.82 3.40
C LYS A 159 -10.78 -22.20 2.81
N LYS A 160 -11.02 -21.98 1.51
CA LYS A 160 -12.32 -22.14 0.85
C LYS A 160 -13.44 -21.35 1.54
N SER A 161 -13.09 -20.22 2.15
CA SER A 161 -13.99 -19.40 2.94
C SER A 161 -14.92 -18.58 2.06
N LYS A 162 -16.21 -18.94 2.02
CA LYS A 162 -17.25 -18.18 1.30
C LYS A 162 -17.37 -16.74 1.83
N VAL A 163 -17.09 -16.51 3.13
CA VAL A 163 -17.11 -15.18 3.74
C VAL A 163 -16.01 -14.30 3.13
N ASN A 164 -14.78 -14.81 3.02
CA ASN A 164 -13.71 -14.05 2.40
C ASN A 164 -13.99 -13.75 0.93
N PHE A 165 -14.64 -14.66 0.20
CA PHE A 165 -15.07 -14.40 -1.17
C PHE A 165 -16.14 -13.31 -1.26
N ALA A 166 -17.15 -13.34 -0.38
CA ALA A 166 -18.17 -12.28 -0.32
C ALA A 166 -17.53 -10.91 -0.02
N ILE A 167 -16.60 -10.85 0.95
CA ILE A 167 -15.90 -9.60 1.28
C ILE A 167 -14.97 -9.16 0.14
N PHE A 168 -14.33 -10.09 -0.57
CA PHE A 168 -13.60 -9.77 -1.80
C PHE A 168 -14.48 -9.02 -2.80
N ILE A 169 -15.72 -9.49 -3.04
CA ILE A 169 -16.67 -8.80 -3.94
C ILE A 169 -17.01 -7.39 -3.40
N LEU A 170 -17.27 -7.26 -2.09
CA LEU A 170 -17.52 -5.94 -1.47
C LEU A 170 -16.32 -5.00 -1.67
N ASN A 171 -15.09 -5.49 -1.55
CA ASN A 171 -13.88 -4.71 -1.78
C ASN A 171 -13.74 -4.26 -3.24
N ILE A 172 -14.08 -5.12 -4.21
CA ILE A 172 -14.12 -4.74 -5.62
C ILE A 172 -15.18 -3.66 -5.87
N VAL A 173 -16.38 -3.80 -5.30
CA VAL A 173 -17.42 -2.75 -5.42
C VAL A 173 -16.94 -1.44 -4.79
N THR A 174 -16.33 -1.47 -3.62
CA THR A 174 -15.78 -0.27 -2.96
C THR A 174 -14.68 0.39 -3.80
N LEU A 175 -13.83 -0.42 -4.42
CA LEU A 175 -12.80 0.07 -5.34
C LEU A 175 -13.45 0.75 -6.57
N LEU A 176 -14.52 0.20 -7.12
CA LEU A 176 -15.28 0.83 -8.20
C LEU A 176 -15.91 2.16 -7.76
N LEU A 177 -16.48 2.23 -6.56
CA LEU A 177 -17.01 3.48 -5.97
C LEU A 177 -15.91 4.54 -5.78
N SER A 178 -14.68 4.13 -5.49
CA SER A 178 -13.53 5.05 -5.42
C SER A 178 -13.18 5.65 -6.79
N GLY A 179 -13.55 5.01 -7.89
CA GLY A 179 -13.22 5.42 -9.26
C GLY A 179 -11.70 5.46 -9.55
N SER A 180 -10.87 4.77 -8.76
CA SER A 180 -9.41 4.71 -8.95
C SER A 180 -9.04 3.68 -10.02
N ARG A 181 -8.74 4.17 -11.24
CA ARG A 181 -8.36 3.30 -12.37
C ARG A 181 -7.04 2.57 -12.15
N THR A 182 -6.08 3.24 -11.53
CA THR A 182 -4.78 2.63 -11.17
C THR A 182 -4.94 1.50 -10.17
N ALA A 183 -5.79 1.68 -9.16
CA ALA A 183 -6.07 0.62 -8.19
C ALA A 183 -6.81 -0.57 -8.86
N LEU A 184 -7.70 -0.29 -9.83
CA LEU A 184 -8.36 -1.35 -10.59
C LEU A 184 -7.36 -2.16 -11.43
N ALA A 185 -6.45 -1.51 -12.14
CA ALA A 185 -5.40 -2.21 -12.89
C ALA A 185 -4.49 -3.01 -11.95
N ALA A 186 -4.15 -2.47 -10.79
CA ALA A 186 -3.30 -3.09 -9.81
C ALA A 186 -3.95 -4.32 -9.14
N VAL A 187 -5.24 -4.25 -8.80
CA VAL A 187 -5.96 -5.42 -8.25
C VAL A 187 -6.05 -6.54 -9.27
N VAL A 188 -6.29 -6.22 -10.54
CA VAL A 188 -6.28 -7.24 -11.62
C VAL A 188 -4.92 -7.91 -11.72
N ALA A 189 -3.82 -7.14 -11.69
CA ALA A 189 -2.47 -7.70 -11.71
C ALA A 189 -2.22 -8.65 -10.51
N GLY A 190 -2.61 -8.25 -9.30
CA GLY A 190 -2.52 -9.10 -8.10
C GLY A 190 -3.40 -10.36 -8.19
N ILE A 191 -4.62 -10.25 -8.70
CA ILE A 191 -5.53 -11.39 -8.93
C ILE A 191 -4.94 -12.37 -9.94
N LEU A 192 -4.35 -11.90 -11.03
CA LEU A 192 -3.70 -12.77 -12.02
C LEU A 192 -2.55 -13.56 -11.40
N VAL A 193 -1.78 -12.99 -10.48
CA VAL A 193 -0.77 -13.73 -9.72
C VAL A 193 -1.41 -14.84 -8.89
N LEU A 194 -2.47 -14.54 -8.14
CA LEU A 194 -3.18 -15.58 -7.36
C LEU A 194 -3.73 -16.67 -8.28
N PHE A 195 -4.34 -16.32 -9.39
CA PHE A 195 -4.87 -17.28 -10.36
C PHE A 195 -3.78 -18.18 -10.96
N TYR A 196 -2.60 -17.61 -11.27
CA TYR A 196 -1.45 -18.39 -11.73
C TYR A 196 -1.05 -19.49 -10.74
N PHE A 197 -1.07 -19.20 -9.44
CA PHE A 197 -0.67 -20.19 -8.42
C PHE A 197 -1.78 -21.14 -7.99
N TYR A 198 -3.05 -20.74 -8.04
CA TYR A 198 -4.16 -21.53 -7.50
C TYR A 198 -5.03 -22.24 -8.56
N LEU A 199 -5.05 -21.75 -9.81
CA LEU A 199 -5.87 -22.34 -10.85
C LEU A 199 -5.08 -23.35 -11.70
N LYS A 200 -5.79 -24.36 -12.24
CA LYS A 200 -5.21 -25.19 -13.29
C LYS A 200 -4.91 -24.33 -14.53
N LYS A 201 -3.81 -24.63 -15.23
CA LYS A 201 -3.31 -23.85 -16.38
C LYS A 201 -4.40 -23.49 -17.40
N LYS A 202 -5.31 -24.42 -17.70
CA LYS A 202 -6.42 -24.19 -18.64
C LYS A 202 -7.39 -23.08 -18.19
N TYR A 203 -7.71 -23.01 -16.89
CA TYR A 203 -8.57 -21.98 -16.34
C TYR A 203 -7.84 -20.63 -16.24
N PHE A 204 -6.56 -20.64 -15.90
CA PHE A 204 -5.74 -19.43 -15.91
C PHE A 204 -5.65 -18.81 -17.30
N ILE A 205 -5.38 -19.63 -18.34
CA ILE A 205 -5.40 -19.16 -19.74
C ILE A 205 -6.77 -18.62 -20.11
N GLY A 206 -7.86 -19.30 -19.75
CA GLY A 206 -9.22 -18.80 -19.95
C GLY A 206 -9.46 -17.43 -19.34
N CYS A 207 -9.00 -17.19 -18.08
CA CYS A 207 -9.09 -15.88 -17.45
C CYS A 207 -8.28 -14.79 -18.19
N ILE A 208 -7.09 -15.13 -18.70
CA ILE A 208 -6.30 -14.20 -19.53
C ILE A 208 -7.04 -13.87 -20.83
N CYS A 209 -7.59 -14.86 -21.52
CA CYS A 209 -8.34 -14.64 -22.75
C CYS A 209 -9.59 -13.76 -22.51
N LEU A 210 -10.31 -13.99 -21.42
CA LEU A 210 -11.44 -13.14 -21.02
C LEU A 210 -11.02 -11.71 -20.72
N PHE A 211 -9.90 -11.55 -20.04
CA PHE A 211 -9.35 -10.21 -19.74
C PHE A 211 -8.93 -9.47 -21.02
N ILE A 212 -8.22 -10.16 -21.94
CA ILE A 212 -7.85 -9.59 -23.23
C ILE A 212 -9.10 -9.25 -24.05
N GLY A 213 -10.09 -10.15 -24.07
CA GLY A 213 -11.38 -9.92 -24.73
C GLY A 213 -12.13 -8.71 -24.18
N TYR A 214 -12.10 -8.53 -22.83
CA TYR A 214 -12.66 -7.35 -22.18
C TYR A 214 -11.95 -6.08 -22.63
N ILE A 215 -10.61 -6.05 -22.62
CA ILE A 215 -9.82 -4.89 -23.08
C ILE A 215 -10.11 -4.58 -24.55
N ALA A 216 -10.19 -5.60 -25.41
CA ALA A 216 -10.56 -5.43 -26.81
C ALA A 216 -11.97 -4.87 -26.94
N GLY A 217 -12.95 -5.40 -26.18
CA GLY A 217 -14.31 -4.88 -26.15
C GLY A 217 -14.40 -3.42 -25.73
N VAL A 218 -13.61 -3.02 -24.72
CA VAL A 218 -13.47 -1.61 -24.31
C VAL A 218 -12.85 -0.76 -25.43
N TYR A 219 -11.78 -1.24 -26.06
CA TYR A 219 -11.10 -0.53 -27.14
C TYR A 219 -12.04 -0.28 -28.35
N PHE A 220 -12.87 -1.25 -28.71
CA PHE A 220 -13.86 -1.11 -29.79
C PHE A 220 -15.17 -0.44 -29.35
N GLY A 221 -15.25 0.10 -28.12
CA GLY A 221 -16.45 0.78 -27.62
C GLY A 221 -17.67 -0.13 -27.41
N ARG A 222 -17.46 -1.45 -27.32
CA ARG A 222 -18.52 -2.46 -27.13
C ARG A 222 -18.85 -2.76 -25.68
N VAL A 223 -17.91 -2.44 -24.77
CA VAL A 223 -18.03 -2.71 -23.34
C VAL A 223 -17.70 -1.42 -22.59
N PRO A 224 -18.51 -1.03 -21.58
CA PRO A 224 -18.22 0.17 -20.79
C PRO A 224 -16.97 -0.05 -19.92
N PHE A 225 -16.17 0.98 -19.82
CA PHE A 225 -15.05 1.07 -18.88
C PHE A 225 -15.22 2.30 -17.98
N LEU A 226 -14.73 2.22 -16.76
CA LEU A 226 -14.82 3.32 -15.80
C LEU A 226 -14.23 4.61 -16.37
N ARG A 227 -15.09 5.62 -16.63
CA ARG A 227 -14.69 6.94 -17.06
C ARG A 227 -13.84 6.93 -18.36
N LEU A 228 -14.27 6.15 -19.35
CA LEU A 228 -13.57 6.04 -20.65
C LEU A 228 -13.42 7.40 -21.32
N ASP A 229 -14.43 8.24 -21.22
CA ASP A 229 -14.53 9.57 -21.85
C ASP A 229 -13.37 10.50 -21.46
N SER A 230 -12.78 10.33 -20.27
CA SER A 230 -11.67 11.13 -19.76
C SER A 230 -10.31 10.39 -19.80
N LEU A 231 -10.20 9.29 -20.53
CA LEU A 231 -8.98 8.48 -20.50
C LEU A 231 -7.82 9.19 -21.23
N GLY A 232 -8.10 9.83 -22.35
CA GLY A 232 -7.13 10.62 -23.13
C GLY A 232 -6.59 11.82 -22.33
N GLU A 233 -7.49 12.55 -21.65
CA GLU A 233 -7.11 13.66 -20.78
C GLU A 233 -6.27 13.20 -19.61
N TYR A 234 -6.63 12.06 -19.01
CA TYR A 234 -5.88 11.45 -17.92
C TYR A 234 -4.44 11.12 -18.33
N PHE A 235 -4.24 10.48 -19.47
CA PHE A 235 -2.89 10.18 -19.96
C PHE A 235 -2.10 11.43 -20.31
N LYS A 236 -2.73 12.44 -20.92
CA LYS A 236 -2.11 13.74 -21.20
C LYS A 236 -1.65 14.40 -19.91
N LEU A 237 -2.54 14.49 -18.91
CA LEU A 237 -2.22 15.07 -17.60
C LEU A 237 -1.04 14.33 -16.92
N ARG A 238 -1.03 13.00 -16.92
CA ARG A 238 0.08 12.21 -16.35
C ARG A 238 1.40 12.46 -17.07
N LYS A 239 1.38 12.53 -18.40
CA LYS A 239 2.56 12.87 -19.20
C LYS A 239 3.09 14.27 -18.86
N ASP A 240 2.21 15.24 -18.67
CA ASP A 240 2.61 16.61 -18.34
C ASP A 240 3.17 16.69 -16.92
N ILE A 241 2.56 16.02 -15.95
CA ILE A 241 3.09 15.89 -14.58
C ILE A 241 4.50 15.30 -14.58
N ILE A 242 4.73 14.21 -15.33
CA ILE A 242 6.05 13.57 -15.42
C ILE A 242 7.06 14.49 -16.10
N LYS A 243 6.67 15.23 -17.15
CA LYS A 243 7.57 16.22 -17.80
C LYS A 243 7.99 17.33 -16.83
N ILE A 244 7.04 17.85 -16.03
CA ILE A 244 7.32 18.85 -15.00
C ILE A 244 8.30 18.26 -13.98
N ALA A 245 8.04 17.04 -13.46
CA ALA A 245 8.91 16.35 -12.51
C ALA A 245 10.34 16.17 -13.05
N LEU A 246 10.48 15.74 -14.30
CA LEU A 246 11.79 15.62 -14.96
C LEU A 246 12.47 16.97 -15.12
N GLY A 247 11.71 18.03 -15.44
CA GLY A 247 12.22 19.39 -15.52
C GLY A 247 12.76 19.90 -14.18
N ILE A 248 12.06 19.61 -13.09
CA ILE A 248 12.49 19.92 -11.73
C ILE A 248 13.78 19.15 -11.40
N PHE A 249 13.77 17.83 -11.61
CA PHE A 249 14.90 16.96 -11.32
C PHE A 249 16.19 17.43 -12.01
N LYS A 250 16.13 17.82 -13.30
CA LYS A 250 17.30 18.31 -14.07
C LYS A 250 17.86 19.63 -13.58
N LYS A 251 17.04 20.46 -12.94
CA LYS A 251 17.42 21.85 -12.51
C LYS A 251 17.80 21.92 -11.03
N THR A 252 17.68 20.85 -10.28
CA THR A 252 17.79 20.85 -8.82
C THR A 252 18.88 19.89 -8.33
N ASN A 253 18.95 19.65 -7.02
CA ASN A 253 19.97 18.78 -6.44
C ASN A 253 19.73 17.32 -6.83
N LEU A 254 20.47 16.85 -7.82
CA LEU A 254 20.37 15.48 -8.35
C LEU A 254 20.75 14.41 -7.32
N LEU A 255 21.71 14.69 -6.44
CA LEU A 255 22.29 13.67 -5.55
C LEU A 255 21.42 13.40 -4.32
N TYR A 256 20.92 14.44 -3.67
CA TYR A 256 20.30 14.34 -2.34
C TYR A 256 18.79 14.59 -2.32
N GLY A 257 18.24 15.12 -3.42
CA GLY A 257 16.83 15.51 -3.49
C GLY A 257 16.49 16.73 -2.63
N HIS A 258 15.20 16.95 -2.40
CA HIS A 258 14.68 18.17 -1.76
C HIS A 258 13.70 17.87 -0.62
N GLY A 259 13.64 16.61 -0.20
CA GLY A 259 12.68 16.15 0.80
C GLY A 259 11.33 15.77 0.20
N ASN A 260 10.52 15.03 0.98
CA ASN A 260 9.23 14.50 0.53
C ASN A 260 8.27 15.62 0.10
N PHE A 261 7.44 15.32 -0.90
CA PHE A 261 6.43 16.24 -1.44
C PHE A 261 7.00 17.57 -1.98
N TYR A 262 8.28 17.59 -2.39
CA TYR A 262 8.87 18.77 -3.01
C TYR A 262 8.16 19.18 -4.30
N TYR A 263 7.64 18.19 -5.05
CA TYR A 263 6.83 18.42 -6.24
C TYR A 263 5.61 19.30 -5.93
N TYR A 264 4.93 19.05 -4.82
CA TYR A 264 3.77 19.83 -4.35
C TYR A 264 4.14 21.30 -4.12
N LYS A 265 5.22 21.55 -3.40
CA LYS A 265 5.73 22.90 -3.19
C LYS A 265 6.11 23.59 -4.49
N TYR A 266 6.84 22.90 -5.37
CA TYR A 266 7.30 23.47 -6.63
C TYR A 266 6.16 23.84 -7.57
N THR A 267 5.08 23.07 -7.58
CA THR A 267 3.87 23.32 -8.39
C THR A 267 2.90 24.30 -7.74
N ASN A 268 3.33 25.09 -6.75
CA ASN A 268 2.48 25.99 -5.98
C ASN A 268 1.21 25.30 -5.44
N TYR A 269 1.40 24.09 -4.92
CA TYR A 269 0.38 23.29 -4.24
C TYR A 269 -0.78 22.80 -5.14
N VAL A 270 -0.55 22.72 -6.45
CA VAL A 270 -1.56 22.23 -7.41
C VAL A 270 -1.63 20.70 -7.40
N TYR A 271 -0.47 20.03 -7.42
CA TYR A 271 -0.40 18.57 -7.44
C TYR A 271 0.40 18.06 -6.24
N PRO A 272 -0.17 17.17 -5.39
CA PRO A 272 0.48 16.74 -4.16
C PRO A 272 1.76 15.92 -4.40
N HIS A 273 1.87 15.24 -5.54
CA HIS A 273 3.03 14.41 -5.91
C HIS A 273 3.07 14.18 -7.43
N SER A 274 4.19 13.64 -7.91
CA SER A 274 4.44 13.38 -9.34
C SER A 274 3.65 12.20 -9.92
N HIS A 275 2.82 11.54 -9.12
CA HIS A 275 2.03 10.36 -9.50
C HIS A 275 2.85 9.19 -10.09
N ASN A 276 4.09 9.09 -9.69
CA ASN A 276 4.99 7.98 -10.03
C ASN A 276 6.03 7.84 -8.91
N VAL A 277 6.10 6.64 -8.31
CA VAL A 277 6.96 6.41 -7.14
C VAL A 277 8.44 6.66 -7.45
N LEU A 278 8.91 6.32 -8.64
CA LEU A 278 10.31 6.51 -9.02
C LEU A 278 10.64 8.00 -9.16
N MET A 279 9.79 8.75 -9.87
CA MET A 279 9.97 10.19 -10.03
C MET A 279 9.87 10.93 -8.69
N GLU A 280 8.90 10.57 -7.86
CA GLU A 280 8.76 11.16 -6.52
C GLU A 280 9.97 10.84 -5.64
N SER A 281 10.50 9.61 -5.71
CA SER A 281 11.72 9.23 -5.00
C SER A 281 12.94 10.02 -5.47
N LEU A 282 13.10 10.20 -6.77
CA LEU A 282 14.21 11.00 -7.32
C LEU A 282 14.14 12.47 -6.87
N LEU A 283 12.95 13.06 -6.84
CA LEU A 283 12.76 14.44 -6.37
C LEU A 283 12.97 14.56 -4.86
N SER A 284 12.47 13.59 -4.10
CA SER A 284 12.50 13.60 -2.64
C SER A 284 13.87 13.24 -2.07
N TYR A 285 14.49 12.17 -2.61
CA TYR A 285 15.71 11.55 -2.04
C TYR A 285 16.94 11.66 -2.94
N GLY A 286 16.80 12.20 -4.14
CA GLY A 286 17.85 12.25 -5.14
C GLY A 286 18.29 10.86 -5.64
N LEU A 287 19.37 10.82 -6.38
CA LEU A 287 19.94 9.57 -6.90
C LEU A 287 20.41 8.63 -5.77
N LEU A 288 21.07 9.16 -4.76
CA LEU A 288 21.66 8.35 -3.67
C LEU A 288 20.56 7.70 -2.82
N GLY A 289 19.59 8.47 -2.36
CA GLY A 289 18.49 7.93 -1.56
C GLY A 289 17.60 6.98 -2.35
N THR A 290 17.31 7.30 -3.61
CA THR A 290 16.53 6.41 -4.51
C THR A 290 17.27 5.11 -4.76
N ALA A 291 18.59 5.14 -5.02
CA ALA A 291 19.39 3.92 -5.20
C ALA A 291 19.42 3.07 -3.93
N ALA A 292 19.57 3.69 -2.75
CA ALA A 292 19.54 2.98 -1.47
C ALA A 292 18.18 2.29 -1.22
N LEU A 293 17.05 3.01 -1.42
CA LEU A 293 15.71 2.43 -1.28
C LEU A 293 15.44 1.34 -2.31
N SER A 294 15.87 1.54 -3.56
CA SER A 294 15.78 0.52 -4.62
C SER A 294 16.60 -0.72 -4.28
N GLY A 295 17.79 -0.57 -3.70
CA GLY A 295 18.62 -1.69 -3.23
C GLY A 295 17.94 -2.50 -2.13
N VAL A 296 17.30 -1.83 -1.14
CA VAL A 296 16.51 -2.50 -0.11
C VAL A 296 15.31 -3.23 -0.72
N PHE A 297 14.60 -2.60 -1.65
CA PHE A 297 13.47 -3.20 -2.34
C PHE A 297 13.88 -4.44 -3.16
N LEU A 298 14.94 -4.35 -3.97
CA LEU A 298 15.45 -5.46 -4.80
C LEU A 298 15.95 -6.61 -3.94
N LYS A 299 16.65 -6.33 -2.83
CA LYS A 299 17.02 -7.34 -1.85
C LYS A 299 15.81 -8.08 -1.32
N TYR A 300 14.79 -7.34 -0.92
CA TYR A 300 13.56 -7.93 -0.40
C TYR A 300 12.83 -8.76 -1.47
N LEU A 301 12.72 -8.24 -2.69
CA LEU A 301 12.15 -8.96 -3.83
C LEU A 301 12.89 -10.27 -4.07
N TYR A 302 14.23 -10.25 -4.06
CA TYR A 302 15.04 -11.43 -4.20
C TYR A 302 14.77 -12.47 -3.10
N GLU A 303 14.67 -12.03 -1.83
CA GLU A 303 14.35 -12.90 -0.69
C GLU A 303 12.97 -13.55 -0.82
N VAL A 304 11.96 -12.79 -1.28
CA VAL A 304 10.60 -13.30 -1.53
C VAL A 304 10.61 -14.32 -2.69
N MET A 305 11.36 -14.05 -3.75
CA MET A 305 11.43 -14.93 -4.93
C MET A 305 12.25 -16.19 -4.69
N LYS A 306 13.36 -16.11 -3.93
CA LYS A 306 14.26 -17.23 -3.64
C LYS A 306 13.72 -18.18 -2.57
N GLY A 307 12.80 -17.74 -1.72
CA GLY A 307 12.24 -18.56 -0.65
C GLY A 307 11.60 -19.83 -1.20
N ASN A 308 12.01 -21.02 -0.69
CA ASN A 308 11.37 -22.31 -0.98
C ASN A 308 9.89 -22.38 -0.52
N LYS A 309 9.39 -21.32 0.07
CA LYS A 309 7.99 -21.11 0.45
C LYS A 309 7.29 -20.40 -0.68
N ARG A 310 6.11 -20.85 -1.03
CA ARG A 310 5.23 -20.11 -1.97
C ARG A 310 4.77 -18.83 -1.28
N ASN A 311 5.51 -17.75 -1.45
CA ASN A 311 5.13 -16.40 -0.98
C ASN A 311 4.05 -15.79 -1.90
N THR A 312 3.01 -16.57 -2.21
CA THR A 312 1.99 -16.22 -3.22
C THR A 312 1.30 -14.91 -2.89
N LEU A 313 0.86 -14.74 -1.63
CA LEU A 313 0.25 -13.49 -1.19
C LEU A 313 1.21 -12.31 -1.32
N LYS A 314 2.45 -12.48 -0.85
CA LYS A 314 3.46 -11.40 -0.91
C LYS A 314 3.76 -10.99 -2.35
N ILE A 315 3.88 -11.95 -3.27
CA ILE A 315 4.11 -11.68 -4.69
C ILE A 315 2.91 -10.93 -5.28
N ALA A 316 1.67 -11.37 -4.99
CA ALA A 316 0.47 -10.71 -5.49
C ALA A 316 0.34 -9.26 -4.98
N LEU A 317 0.58 -9.04 -3.68
CA LEU A 317 0.56 -7.71 -3.08
C LEU A 317 1.68 -6.82 -3.65
N LEU A 318 2.88 -7.38 -3.84
CA LEU A 318 4.02 -6.63 -4.37
C LEU A 318 3.76 -6.18 -5.81
N ILE A 319 3.29 -7.09 -6.67
CA ILE A 319 2.96 -6.77 -8.07
C ILE A 319 1.83 -5.74 -8.13
N GLY A 320 0.74 -5.93 -7.36
CA GLY A 320 -0.33 -4.95 -7.27
C GLY A 320 0.19 -3.58 -6.83
N THR A 321 1.02 -3.52 -5.79
CA THR A 321 1.60 -2.27 -5.29
C THR A 321 2.51 -1.60 -6.30
N VAL A 322 3.36 -2.34 -7.01
CA VAL A 322 4.23 -1.80 -8.07
C VAL A 322 3.39 -1.23 -9.21
N VAL A 323 2.39 -1.96 -9.69
CA VAL A 323 1.48 -1.47 -10.74
C VAL A 323 0.75 -0.21 -10.29
N HIS A 324 0.23 -0.17 -9.07
CA HIS A 324 -0.45 1.01 -8.54
C HIS A 324 0.48 2.22 -8.47
N ASN A 325 1.65 2.07 -7.88
CA ASN A 325 2.59 3.17 -7.64
C ASN A 325 3.40 3.56 -8.90
N SER A 326 3.27 2.83 -10.01
CA SER A 326 3.80 3.26 -11.31
C SER A 326 3.03 4.47 -11.90
N ALA A 327 1.78 4.66 -11.49
CA ALA A 327 0.91 5.74 -11.97
C ALA A 327 0.22 6.52 -10.83
N ASP A 328 0.63 6.29 -9.57
CA ASP A 328 0.22 7.05 -8.39
C ASP A 328 1.33 6.98 -7.31
N PHE A 329 1.09 7.55 -6.10
CA PHE A 329 2.05 7.53 -4.99
C PHE A 329 1.34 7.31 -3.65
N THR A 330 0.57 6.23 -3.56
CA THR A 330 -0.28 5.96 -2.38
C THR A 330 0.42 5.15 -1.29
N ILE A 331 1.59 4.56 -1.59
CA ILE A 331 2.36 3.82 -0.57
C ILE A 331 2.81 4.71 0.60
N PHE A 332 2.84 6.02 0.42
CA PHE A 332 3.15 7.01 1.45
C PHE A 332 1.92 7.40 2.29
N TRP A 333 0.78 6.73 2.11
CA TRP A 333 -0.39 6.94 2.93
C TRP A 333 -0.40 5.96 4.12
N ILE A 334 -0.60 6.47 5.35
CA ILE A 334 -0.44 5.68 6.59
C ILE A 334 -1.29 4.41 6.63
N GLN A 335 -2.53 4.45 6.16
CA GLN A 335 -3.41 3.28 6.10
C GLN A 335 -2.88 2.25 5.10
N THR A 336 -2.40 2.69 3.94
CA THR A 336 -1.84 1.81 2.91
C THR A 336 -0.54 1.16 3.37
N VAL A 337 0.39 1.94 3.92
CA VAL A 337 1.69 1.42 4.37
C VAL A 337 1.52 0.45 5.54
N LEU A 338 0.64 0.74 6.51
CA LEU A 338 0.41 -0.18 7.62
C LEU A 338 -0.23 -1.48 7.17
N LEU A 339 -1.28 -1.44 6.34
CA LEU A 339 -1.88 -2.66 5.79
C LEU A 339 -0.86 -3.50 5.04
N PHE A 340 -0.03 -2.85 4.21
CA PHE A 340 1.04 -3.50 3.46
C PHE A 340 2.04 -4.18 4.41
N ILE A 341 2.54 -3.48 5.43
CA ILE A 341 3.52 -4.03 6.39
C ILE A 341 2.93 -5.20 7.18
N LEU A 342 1.69 -5.08 7.66
CA LEU A 342 1.02 -6.16 8.40
C LEU A 342 0.86 -7.40 7.53
N ALA A 343 0.45 -7.24 6.28
CA ALA A 343 0.31 -8.35 5.33
C ALA A 343 1.67 -8.99 4.98
N PHE A 344 2.73 -8.19 4.84
CA PHE A 344 4.08 -8.69 4.57
C PHE A 344 4.75 -9.35 5.78
N SER A 345 4.27 -9.07 6.98
CA SER A 345 4.74 -9.73 8.21
C SER A 345 4.21 -11.16 8.34
N TYR A 346 3.18 -11.53 7.60
CA TYR A 346 2.64 -12.88 7.55
C TYR A 346 3.56 -13.79 6.73
N ASN A 347 3.87 -14.97 7.26
CA ASN A 347 4.60 -16.02 6.55
C ASN A 347 3.63 -17.14 6.20
N GLU A 348 3.60 -17.52 4.92
CA GLU A 348 2.78 -18.65 4.47
C GLU A 348 3.30 -19.96 5.05
N ASP A 349 2.41 -20.82 5.54
CA ASP A 349 2.76 -22.12 6.07
C ASP A 349 3.47 -22.97 4.99
N ARG A 350 4.48 -23.75 5.41
CA ARG A 350 5.05 -24.76 4.52
C ARG A 350 3.96 -25.79 4.25
N ARG A 351 3.47 -25.84 3.02
CA ARG A 351 2.75 -27.04 2.58
C ARG A 351 3.80 -28.12 2.43
N VAL A 352 3.80 -29.07 3.37
CA VAL A 352 4.47 -30.35 3.19
C VAL A 352 3.63 -31.06 2.11
N ASN A 353 4.15 -31.06 0.87
CA ASN A 353 3.64 -31.94 -0.16
C ASN A 353 4.24 -33.32 0.02
#